data_05787ec195540f7e88a7e4d0d0f333f4
#
_entry.id   05787ec195540f7e88a7e4d0d0f333f4
#
_cell.length_a   1.000
_cell.length_b   1.000
_cell.length_c   1.000
_cell.angle_alpha   90.00
_cell.angle_beta   90.00
_cell.angle_gamma   90.00
#
_symmetry.space_group_name_H-M   'P 1'
#
loop_
_entity.id
_entity.type
_entity.pdbx_description
1 polymer ?
#
loop_
_entity_poly.entity_id
_entity_poly.type
_entity_poly.pdbx_seq_one_letter_code
_entity_poly.pdbx_strand_id
1 'polypeptide(L)' 'MAICYDRLFHLMIDKKISNAQLKEKAGFSANIITRLKRNEYVSIESIEKICRVMECGVDDILEFVPEDK' A
#
# COMPACT_ATOMS: atom_id res chain seq x y z
N MET A 1 14.00 8.06 8.69
CA MET A 1 12.81 7.23 8.82
C MET A 1 12.52 6.53 7.51
N ALA A 2 11.93 5.38 7.58
CA ALA A 2 11.59 4.60 6.39
C ALA A 2 10.08 4.40 6.34
N ILE A 3 9.54 4.27 5.13
CA ILE A 3 8.12 4.00 4.96
C ILE A 3 7.90 2.48 4.97
N CYS A 4 6.77 2.06 5.53
CA CYS A 4 6.45 0.64 5.66
C CYS A 4 4.97 0.44 5.31
N TYR A 5 4.70 -0.57 4.48
CA TYR A 5 3.34 -0.86 4.03
C TYR A 5 2.80 -2.16 4.61
N ASP A 6 3.37 -2.63 5.70
CA ASP A 6 2.90 -3.89 6.30
C ASP A 6 1.42 -3.82 6.65
N ARG A 7 0.96 -2.66 7.10
CA ARG A 7 -0.45 -2.50 7.45
C ARG A 7 -1.35 -2.72 6.25
N LEU A 8 -0.91 -2.24 5.08
CA LEU A 8 -1.67 -2.44 3.84
C LEU A 8 -1.83 -3.93 3.55
N PHE A 9 -0.73 -4.66 3.62
CA PHE A 9 -0.77 -6.09 3.28
C PHE A 9 -1.59 -6.88 4.28
N HIS A 10 -1.52 -6.52 5.57
CA HIS A 10 -2.38 -7.15 6.56
C HIS A 10 -3.85 -6.88 6.28
N LEU A 11 -4.17 -5.64 5.93
CA LEU A 11 -5.55 -5.27 5.62
C LEU A 11 -6.05 -6.01 4.38
N MET A 12 -5.17 -6.18 3.38
CA MET A 12 -5.52 -6.93 2.19
C MET A 12 -5.86 -8.38 2.52
N ILE A 13 -5.08 -8.98 3.43
CA ILE A 13 -5.38 -10.35 3.87
C ILE A 13 -6.74 -10.39 4.55
N ASP A 14 -7.01 -9.44 5.44
CA ASP A 14 -8.30 -9.38 6.14
C ASP A 14 -9.47 -9.23 5.18
N LYS A 15 -9.28 -8.44 4.14
CA LYS A 15 -10.35 -8.20 3.15
C LYS A 15 -10.31 -9.19 2.00
N LYS A 16 -9.34 -10.11 2.00
CA LYS A 16 -9.19 -11.14 0.98
C LYS A 16 -9.00 -10.54 -0.40
N ILE A 17 -8.19 -9.49 -0.46
CA ILE A 17 -7.85 -8.82 -1.73
C ILE A 17 -6.42 -9.17 -2.07
N SER A 18 -6.20 -9.72 -3.27
CA SER A 18 -4.86 -10.06 -3.73
C SER A 18 -4.19 -8.84 -4.35
N ASN A 19 -2.87 -8.93 -4.56
CA ASN A 19 -2.15 -7.86 -5.24
C ASN A 19 -2.70 -7.61 -6.64
N ALA A 20 -3.08 -8.67 -7.35
CA ALA A 20 -3.64 -8.52 -8.68
C ALA A 20 -4.98 -7.79 -8.63
N GLN A 21 -5.79 -8.10 -7.62
CA GLN A 21 -7.08 -7.42 -7.47
C GLN A 21 -6.89 -5.96 -7.09
N LEU A 22 -5.93 -5.66 -6.23
CA LEU A 22 -5.65 -4.27 -5.88
C LEU A 22 -5.20 -3.49 -7.10
N LYS A 23 -4.29 -4.07 -7.88
CA LYS A 23 -3.81 -3.43 -9.09
C LYS A 23 -4.96 -3.13 -10.05
N GLU A 24 -5.84 -4.08 -10.24
CA GLU A 24 -6.95 -3.93 -11.15
C GLU A 24 -7.95 -2.89 -10.67
N LYS A 25 -8.32 -2.97 -9.40
CA LYS A 25 -9.33 -2.07 -8.85
C LYS A 25 -8.83 -0.63 -8.77
N ALA A 26 -7.56 -0.45 -8.46
CA ALA A 26 -6.99 0.89 -8.33
C ALA A 26 -6.45 1.42 -9.66
N GLY A 27 -6.29 0.57 -10.65
CA GLY A 27 -5.76 0.99 -11.94
C GLY A 27 -4.27 1.22 -11.91
N PHE A 28 -3.54 0.46 -11.10
CA PHE A 28 -2.09 0.60 -10.97
C PHE A 28 -1.36 -0.17 -12.07
N SER A 29 -0.13 0.27 -12.34
CA SER A 29 0.81 -0.55 -13.08
C SER A 29 1.47 -1.55 -12.14
N ALA A 30 2.13 -2.56 -12.71
CA ALA A 30 2.85 -3.53 -11.91
C ALA A 30 3.97 -2.89 -11.09
N ASN A 31 4.53 -1.78 -11.58
CA ASN A 31 5.60 -1.08 -10.86
C ASN A 31 5.15 -0.58 -9.50
N ILE A 32 3.91 -0.11 -9.40
CA ILE A 32 3.40 0.41 -8.12
C ILE A 32 3.35 -0.72 -7.10
N ILE A 33 2.86 -1.89 -7.50
CA ILE A 33 2.79 -3.04 -6.60
C ILE A 33 4.19 -3.45 -6.16
N THR A 34 5.16 -3.45 -7.08
CA THR A 34 6.54 -3.80 -6.74
C THR A 34 7.11 -2.83 -5.71
N ARG A 35 6.86 -1.53 -5.88
CA ARG A 35 7.35 -0.54 -4.94
C ARG A 35 6.73 -0.72 -3.56
N LEU A 36 5.45 -1.05 -3.51
CA LEU A 36 4.79 -1.31 -2.23
C LEU A 36 5.43 -2.50 -1.52
N LYS A 37 5.75 -3.56 -2.27
CA LYS A 37 6.38 -4.74 -1.68
C LYS A 37 7.78 -4.43 -1.13
N ARG A 38 8.45 -3.46 -1.72
CA ARG A 38 9.81 -3.08 -1.31
C ARG A 38 9.82 -1.94 -0.31
N ASN A 39 8.67 -1.48 0.12
CA ASN A 39 8.56 -0.33 1.02
C ASN A 39 9.20 0.91 0.42
N GLU A 40 8.99 1.12 -0.87
CA GLU A 40 9.49 2.30 -1.58
C GLU A 40 8.39 3.34 -1.64
N TYR A 41 8.78 4.59 -1.84
CA TYR A 41 7.80 5.67 -1.91
C TYR A 41 6.99 5.58 -3.20
N VAL A 42 5.70 5.87 -3.08
CA VAL A 42 4.82 6.01 -4.22
C VAL A 42 4.14 7.37 -4.11
N SER A 43 3.50 7.81 -5.19
CA SER A 43 2.87 9.13 -5.19
C SER A 43 1.67 9.16 -4.24
N ILE A 44 1.34 10.36 -3.78
CA ILE A 44 0.16 10.55 -2.94
C ILE A 44 -1.10 10.15 -3.70
N GLU A 45 -1.11 10.36 -5.00
CA GLU A 45 -2.25 9.93 -5.82
C GLU A 45 -2.44 8.42 -5.74
N SER A 46 -1.35 7.66 -5.79
CA SER A 46 -1.42 6.21 -5.65
C SER A 46 -1.95 5.83 -4.27
N ILE A 47 -1.50 6.52 -3.23
CA ILE A 47 -1.98 6.28 -1.86
C ILE A 47 -3.47 6.54 -1.79
N GLU A 48 -3.94 7.61 -2.40
CA GLU A 48 -5.36 7.93 -2.40
C GLU A 48 -6.18 6.82 -3.05
N LYS A 49 -5.69 6.30 -4.17
CA LYS A 49 -6.39 5.22 -4.86
C LYS A 49 -6.47 3.97 -4.00
N ILE A 50 -5.39 3.66 -3.28
CA ILE A 50 -5.40 2.52 -2.36
C ILE A 50 -6.46 2.72 -1.28
N CYS A 51 -6.48 3.91 -0.69
CA CYS A 51 -7.45 4.21 0.37
C CYS A 51 -8.88 4.06 -0.12
N ARG A 52 -9.16 4.48 -1.34
CA ARG A 52 -10.50 4.34 -1.90
C ARG A 52 -10.89 2.88 -2.09
N VAL A 53 -9.97 2.08 -2.62
CA VAL A 53 -10.24 0.66 -2.86
C VAL A 53 -10.42 -0.07 -1.54
N MET A 54 -9.60 0.25 -0.56
CA MET A 54 -9.61 -0.43 0.74
C MET A 54 -10.63 0.18 1.70
N GLU A 55 -11.19 1.35 1.36
CA GLU A 55 -12.16 2.06 2.18
C GLU A 55 -11.59 2.34 3.57
N CYS A 56 -10.42 2.97 3.60
CA CYS A 56 -9.71 3.20 4.85
C CYS A 56 -8.93 4.51 4.77
N GLY A 57 -8.30 4.88 5.88
CA GLY A 57 -7.45 6.06 5.93
C GLY A 57 -6.01 5.72 5.63
N VAL A 58 -5.19 6.76 5.49
CA VAL A 58 -3.77 6.61 5.16
C VAL A 58 -3.03 5.81 6.23
N ASP A 59 -3.35 6.07 7.49
CA ASP A 59 -2.66 5.42 8.59
C ASP A 59 -3.02 3.93 8.72
N ASP A 60 -4.02 3.49 7.98
CA ASP A 60 -4.37 2.06 7.95
C ASP A 60 -3.52 1.29 6.95
N ILE A 61 -2.79 1.96 6.07
CA ILE A 61 -2.06 1.27 5.02
C ILE A 61 -0.56 1.53 5.06
N LEU A 62 -0.11 2.60 5.72
CA LEU A 62 1.33 2.85 5.78
C LEU A 62 1.71 3.45 7.13
N GLU A 63 2.99 3.37 7.44
CA GLU A 63 3.53 4.01 8.63
C GLU A 63 4.99 4.33 8.37
N PHE A 64 5.52 5.27 9.14
CA PHE A 64 6.94 5.57 9.09
C PHE A 64 7.58 4.92 10.29
N VAL A 65 8.68 4.21 10.05
CA VAL A 65 9.40 3.51 11.11
C VAL A 65 10.82 4.07 11.19
N PRO A 66 11.41 4.10 12.40
CA PRO A 66 12.80 4.53 12.51
C PRO A 66 13.70 3.53 11.80
N GLU A 67 14.73 4.07 11.15
CA GLU A 67 15.73 3.20 10.56
C GLU A 67 16.70 2.76 11.62
N ASP A 68 16.94 1.48 11.68
CA ASP A 68 17.90 0.94 12.63
C ASP A 68 19.31 1.10 12.11
N LYS A 69 20.22 1.28 13.04
CA LYS A 69 21.62 1.38 12.73
C LYS A 69 22.37 0.21 13.29
#